data_6d3ac23a119f1c8867947d3f1934f7be
#
_entry.id   6d3ac23a119f1c8867947d3f1934f7be
#
_cell.length_a   1.000
_cell.length_b   1.000
_cell.length_c   1.000
_cell.angle_alpha   90.00
_cell.angle_beta   90.00
_cell.angle_gamma   90.00
#
_symmetry.space_group_name_H-M   'P 1'
#
loop_
_entity.id
_entity.type
_entity.pdbx_description
1 polymer ?
#
loop_
_entity_poly.entity_id
_entity_poly.type
_entity_poly.pdbx_seq_one_letter_code
_entity_poly.pdbx_strand_id
1 'polypeptide(L)'
;LLFARIGTTYSPVSGRPVTKDTPRSVALEVEEKLDDGARFYLTFPVPEHSEMALRDELKSLREQGFFRIVLLPTERQAEKGERPEIFDLNETPPSKVNNYGRDRLLVLVDRLKVKAGDESNRSRIAESVEQAFEEGDGQCTIQPVPREGTLPEPLRFSAYFERDGMRFEEPEPLLFSFNSPVGACPTCQGFGRVPGLDEDLIIPNKNLSIREGALAPFRGDKWSTHFKDLVKVAADVGMNIDCPYKELDDWEEEIVWEGKGDYIGLEGFFRWLEERSYKMHYRIFRSRFRGYSECPDCNGHRLREEALYVKV
;
A
#
# COMPACT_ATOMS: atom_id res chain seq x y z
N LEU A 1 -5.06 -17.53 16.64
CA LEU A 1 -3.92 -18.44 16.89
C LEU A 1 -3.57 -19.31 15.67
N LEU A 2 -4.56 -19.87 14.96
CA LEU A 2 -4.34 -20.72 13.80
C LEU A 2 -3.62 -19.92 12.68
N PHE A 3 -4.21 -18.81 12.26
CA PHE A 3 -3.63 -17.94 11.22
C PHE A 3 -2.19 -17.46 11.54
N ALA A 4 -1.90 -17.16 12.81
CA ALA A 4 -0.56 -16.78 13.24
C ALA A 4 0.49 -17.91 13.19
N ARG A 5 0.05 -19.17 13.11
CA ARG A 5 0.97 -20.32 13.13
C ARG A 5 1.17 -20.98 11.77
N ILE A 6 0.10 -21.04 10.97
CA ILE A 6 0.11 -21.71 9.67
C ILE A 6 -0.35 -20.83 8.52
N GLY A 7 -0.73 -19.58 8.81
CA GLY A 7 -1.15 -18.64 7.80
C GLY A 7 0.02 -18.15 6.95
N THR A 8 -0.23 -17.98 5.66
CA THR A 8 0.70 -17.36 4.72
C THR A 8 0.15 -16.01 4.31
N THR A 9 0.95 -14.96 4.43
CA THR A 9 0.62 -13.62 3.94
C THR A 9 0.75 -13.58 2.42
N TYR A 10 -0.22 -12.98 1.75
CA TYR A 10 -0.22 -12.80 0.30
C TYR A 10 -0.25 -11.31 -0.03
N SER A 11 0.56 -10.90 -1.00
CA SER A 11 0.52 -9.52 -1.51
C SER A 11 -0.83 -9.24 -2.20
N PRO A 12 -1.52 -8.14 -1.88
CA PRO A 12 -2.75 -7.75 -2.56
C PRO A 12 -2.51 -7.33 -4.02
N VAL A 13 -1.27 -6.97 -4.38
CA VAL A 13 -0.90 -6.51 -5.72
C VAL A 13 -0.70 -7.69 -6.67
N SER A 14 0.15 -8.66 -6.30
CA SER A 14 0.52 -9.79 -7.16
C SER A 14 -0.18 -11.10 -6.83
N GLY A 15 -0.83 -11.20 -5.66
CA GLY A 15 -1.40 -12.44 -5.14
C GLY A 15 -0.37 -13.50 -4.79
N ARG A 16 0.93 -13.17 -4.77
CA ARG A 16 2.02 -14.09 -4.43
C ARG A 16 2.31 -14.09 -2.94
N PRO A 17 2.81 -15.21 -2.39
CA PRO A 17 3.16 -15.27 -0.98
C PRO A 17 4.30 -14.28 -0.66
N VAL A 18 4.19 -13.65 0.51
CA VAL A 18 5.22 -12.79 1.09
C VAL A 18 6.15 -13.67 1.92
N THR A 19 7.44 -13.56 1.69
CA THR A 19 8.47 -14.30 2.40
C THR A 19 9.57 -13.35 2.85
N LYS A 20 10.26 -13.75 3.91
CA LYS A 20 11.45 -13.08 4.40
C LYS A 20 12.66 -13.91 4.03
N ASP A 21 13.60 -13.31 3.35
CA ASP A 21 14.80 -14.01 2.96
C ASP A 21 15.85 -13.96 4.08
N THR A 22 16.57 -15.06 4.23
CA THR A 22 17.74 -15.17 5.11
C THR A 22 18.97 -15.38 4.25
N PRO A 23 20.18 -15.04 4.72
CA PRO A 23 21.41 -15.31 3.97
C PRO A 23 21.52 -16.77 3.50
N ARG A 24 21.09 -17.70 4.35
CA ARG A 24 21.10 -19.13 4.02
C ARG A 24 20.03 -19.49 2.97
N SER A 25 18.81 -18.96 3.05
CA SER A 25 17.77 -19.25 2.06
C SER A 25 18.17 -18.70 0.69
N VAL A 26 18.74 -17.50 0.64
CA VAL A 26 19.27 -16.91 -0.61
C VAL A 26 20.37 -17.78 -1.21
N ALA A 27 21.33 -18.26 -0.41
CA ALA A 27 22.41 -19.11 -0.91
C ALA A 27 21.90 -20.43 -1.49
N LEU A 28 20.88 -21.05 -0.87
CA LEU A 28 20.22 -22.25 -1.39
C LEU A 28 19.45 -21.98 -2.68
N GLU A 29 18.71 -20.88 -2.74
CA GLU A 29 17.93 -20.51 -3.92
C GLU A 29 18.83 -20.16 -5.12
N VAL A 30 19.98 -19.52 -4.86
CA VAL A 30 20.99 -19.26 -5.91
C VAL A 30 21.55 -20.57 -6.45
N GLU A 31 21.83 -21.56 -5.59
CA GLU A 31 22.30 -22.88 -6.01
C GLU A 31 21.24 -23.68 -6.78
N GLU A 32 19.96 -23.51 -6.45
CA GLU A 32 18.83 -24.17 -7.13
C GLU A 32 18.53 -23.53 -8.50
N LYS A 33 18.56 -22.20 -8.58
CA LYS A 33 18.13 -21.47 -9.79
C LYS A 33 19.23 -21.28 -10.84
N LEU A 34 20.50 -21.32 -10.42
CA LEU A 34 21.61 -21.11 -11.32
C LEU A 34 22.39 -22.42 -11.55
N ASP A 35 22.78 -22.65 -12.80
CA ASP A 35 23.56 -23.83 -13.19
C ASP A 35 24.91 -23.89 -12.46
N ASP A 36 25.41 -25.12 -12.23
CA ASP A 36 26.76 -25.30 -11.71
C ASP A 36 27.78 -24.60 -12.60
N GLY A 37 28.65 -23.85 -12.00
CA GLY A 37 29.64 -23.05 -12.71
C GLY A 37 29.16 -21.69 -13.20
N ALA A 38 27.89 -21.35 -13.03
CA ALA A 38 27.37 -20.03 -13.37
C ALA A 38 28.06 -18.93 -12.56
N ARG A 39 28.39 -17.82 -13.20
CA ARG A 39 28.98 -16.63 -12.56
C ARG A 39 27.88 -15.63 -12.30
N PHE A 40 27.99 -14.92 -11.17
CA PHE A 40 27.05 -13.86 -10.82
C PHE A 40 27.74 -12.74 -10.02
N TYR A 41 27.13 -11.59 -10.04
CA TYR A 41 27.43 -10.48 -9.16
C TYR A 41 26.45 -10.48 -7.99
N LEU A 42 26.97 -10.41 -6.79
CA LEU A 42 26.20 -10.19 -5.58
C LEU A 42 26.29 -8.70 -5.25
N THR A 43 25.15 -8.06 -5.18
CA THR A 43 25.03 -6.61 -5.13
C THR A 43 23.90 -6.19 -4.20
N PHE A 44 23.85 -4.90 -3.84
CA PHE A 44 22.70 -4.26 -3.23
C PHE A 44 22.39 -2.94 -3.94
N PRO A 45 21.13 -2.43 -3.89
CA PRO A 45 20.79 -1.14 -4.45
C PRO A 45 21.58 0.00 -3.79
N VAL A 46 21.95 1.02 -4.54
CA VAL A 46 22.53 2.23 -3.92
C VAL A 46 21.51 2.81 -2.96
N PRO A 47 21.83 2.96 -1.66
CA PRO A 47 20.89 3.47 -0.66
C PRO A 47 20.30 4.81 -1.05
N GLU A 48 19.06 5.04 -0.69
CA GLU A 48 18.36 6.29 -0.94
C GLU A 48 18.08 7.03 0.37
N HIS A 49 18.98 7.95 0.72
CA HIS A 49 18.75 8.86 1.82
C HIS A 49 18.09 10.14 1.29
N SER A 50 16.91 10.46 1.77
CA SER A 50 16.03 11.51 1.24
C SER A 50 16.64 12.90 1.13
N GLU A 51 17.75 13.17 1.83
CA GLU A 51 18.44 14.47 1.85
C GLU A 51 19.81 14.46 1.18
N MET A 52 20.31 13.32 0.72
CA MET A 52 21.64 13.19 0.12
C MET A 52 21.58 13.08 -1.41
N ALA A 53 22.41 13.85 -2.09
CA ALA A 53 22.60 13.67 -3.53
C ALA A 53 23.36 12.35 -3.81
N LEU A 54 23.04 11.67 -4.91
CA LEU A 54 23.71 10.41 -5.32
C LEU A 54 25.25 10.52 -5.29
N ARG A 55 25.80 11.69 -5.65
CA ARG A 55 27.25 11.94 -5.58
C ARG A 55 27.82 11.77 -4.19
N ASP A 56 27.10 12.22 -3.16
CA ASP A 56 27.59 12.20 -1.78
C ASP A 56 27.39 10.81 -1.17
N GLU A 57 26.35 10.09 -1.58
CA GLU A 57 26.18 8.67 -1.25
C GLU A 57 27.28 7.79 -1.84
N LEU A 58 27.65 8.00 -3.12
CA LEU A 58 28.77 7.27 -3.73
C LEU A 58 30.11 7.55 -3.03
N LYS A 59 30.29 8.75 -2.45
CA LYS A 59 31.48 9.03 -1.62
C LYS A 59 31.42 8.29 -0.31
N SER A 60 30.26 8.28 0.37
CA SER A 60 30.07 7.54 1.61
C SER A 60 30.34 6.05 1.43
N LEU A 61 29.78 5.43 0.38
CA LEU A 61 30.04 4.05 0.03
C LEU A 61 31.53 3.75 -0.16
N ARG A 62 32.25 4.65 -0.82
CA ARG A 62 33.70 4.52 -0.98
C ARG A 62 34.47 4.59 0.35
N GLU A 63 34.03 5.43 1.27
CA GLU A 63 34.61 5.54 2.63
C GLU A 63 34.33 4.29 3.46
N GLN A 64 33.21 3.62 3.23
CA GLN A 64 32.83 2.34 3.81
C GLN A 64 33.56 1.13 3.18
N GLY A 65 34.31 1.34 2.09
CA GLY A 65 35.09 0.29 1.44
C GLY A 65 34.46 -0.31 0.19
N PHE A 66 33.32 0.22 -0.28
CA PHE A 66 32.70 -0.19 -1.53
C PHE A 66 33.20 0.63 -2.71
N PHE A 67 34.06 0.04 -3.52
CA PHE A 67 34.74 0.75 -4.61
C PHE A 67 34.11 0.49 -5.98
N ARG A 68 33.15 -0.41 -6.10
CA ARG A 68 32.63 -0.83 -7.41
C ARG A 68 31.12 -0.73 -7.50
N ILE A 69 30.67 -0.06 -8.55
CA ILE A 69 29.27 0.08 -8.89
C ILE A 69 28.99 -0.68 -10.18
N VAL A 70 27.94 -1.47 -10.20
CA VAL A 70 27.43 -2.18 -11.36
C VAL A 70 26.30 -1.35 -11.96
N LEU A 71 26.44 -0.97 -13.22
CA LEU A 71 25.36 -0.38 -14.02
C LEU A 71 24.66 -1.50 -14.79
N LEU A 72 23.40 -1.72 -14.49
CA LEU A 72 22.57 -2.66 -15.24
C LEU A 72 22.21 -2.06 -16.61
N PRO A 73 22.22 -2.86 -17.68
CA PRO A 73 21.73 -2.45 -18.99
C PRO A 73 20.22 -2.15 -18.92
N THR A 74 19.72 -1.32 -19.82
CA THR A 74 18.28 -1.17 -20.04
C THR A 74 17.73 -2.47 -20.65
N GLU A 75 16.41 -2.69 -20.58
CA GLU A 75 15.76 -3.88 -21.18
C GLU A 75 16.17 -4.08 -22.64
N ARG A 76 16.15 -3.01 -23.45
CA ARG A 76 16.58 -3.05 -24.87
C ARG A 76 18.06 -3.41 -25.07
N GLN A 77 18.90 -3.04 -24.13
CA GLN A 77 20.34 -3.37 -24.14
C GLN A 77 20.55 -4.83 -23.70
N ALA A 78 19.83 -5.27 -22.67
CA ALA A 78 19.85 -6.65 -22.20
C ALA A 78 19.39 -7.64 -23.29
N GLU A 79 18.33 -7.30 -24.04
CA GLU A 79 17.86 -8.08 -25.20
C GLU A 79 18.92 -8.22 -26.30
N LYS A 80 19.79 -7.21 -26.47
CA LYS A 80 20.92 -7.23 -27.40
C LYS A 80 22.15 -7.95 -26.86
N GLY A 81 22.08 -8.49 -25.64
CA GLY A 81 23.19 -9.18 -25.00
C GLY A 81 24.25 -8.24 -24.41
N GLU A 82 23.93 -6.95 -24.21
CA GLU A 82 24.84 -6.03 -23.51
C GLU A 82 24.98 -6.48 -22.04
N ARG A 83 26.19 -6.36 -21.51
CA ARG A 83 26.51 -6.80 -20.16
C ARG A 83 26.50 -5.64 -19.17
N PRO A 84 26.32 -5.94 -17.86
CA PRO A 84 26.51 -4.94 -16.82
C PRO A 84 27.90 -4.32 -16.89
N GLU A 85 27.97 -3.01 -16.87
CA GLU A 85 29.21 -2.24 -16.81
C GLU A 85 29.63 -2.05 -15.34
N ILE A 86 30.92 -2.16 -15.04
CA ILE A 86 31.43 -1.97 -13.69
C ILE A 86 32.30 -0.72 -13.66
N PHE A 87 31.90 0.22 -12.80
CA PHE A 87 32.68 1.43 -12.51
C PHE A 87 33.49 1.25 -11.25
N ASP A 88 34.78 1.54 -11.29
CA ASP A 88 35.61 1.68 -10.09
C ASP A 88 35.55 3.15 -9.62
N LEU A 89 35.06 3.38 -8.41
CA LEU A 89 34.87 4.71 -7.84
C LEU A 89 36.19 5.43 -7.52
N ASN A 90 37.32 4.73 -7.53
CA ASN A 90 38.63 5.34 -7.39
C ASN A 90 39.12 5.95 -8.71
N GLU A 91 38.72 5.35 -9.83
CA GLU A 91 39.15 5.77 -11.17
C GLU A 91 38.09 6.60 -11.89
N THR A 92 36.80 6.35 -11.57
CA THR A 92 35.64 6.99 -12.21
C THR A 92 35.10 8.11 -11.32
N PRO A 93 35.09 9.37 -11.80
CA PRO A 93 34.51 10.44 -11.01
C PRO A 93 33.02 10.23 -10.79
N PRO A 94 32.46 10.49 -9.60
CA PRO A 94 31.05 10.31 -9.30
C PRO A 94 30.09 11.02 -10.26
N SER A 95 30.53 12.15 -10.86
CA SER A 95 29.76 12.88 -11.85
C SER A 95 29.44 12.06 -13.11
N LYS A 96 30.26 11.09 -13.49
CA LYS A 96 30.02 10.21 -14.63
C LYS A 96 28.92 9.19 -14.31
N VAL A 97 28.92 8.66 -13.10
CA VAL A 97 27.94 7.68 -12.62
C VAL A 97 26.59 8.34 -12.35
N ASN A 98 26.60 9.61 -11.94
CA ASN A 98 25.40 10.38 -11.60
C ASN A 98 24.45 10.63 -12.81
N ASN A 99 24.89 10.39 -14.03
CA ASN A 99 24.07 10.53 -15.24
C ASN A 99 23.12 9.33 -15.48
N TYR A 100 23.25 8.26 -14.71
CA TYR A 100 22.41 7.07 -14.85
C TYR A 100 21.28 7.08 -13.81
N GLY A 101 20.17 6.42 -14.12
CA GLY A 101 19.07 6.22 -13.18
C GLY A 101 19.54 5.39 -11.97
N ARG A 102 19.15 5.80 -10.77
CA ARG A 102 19.53 5.15 -9.50
C ARG A 102 19.07 3.68 -9.47
N ASP A 103 17.91 3.41 -10.03
CA ASP A 103 17.30 2.08 -10.19
C ASP A 103 18.16 1.06 -10.94
N ARG A 104 19.14 1.56 -11.71
CA ARG A 104 20.08 0.74 -12.49
C ARG A 104 21.47 0.62 -11.85
N LEU A 105 21.71 1.34 -10.77
CA LEU A 105 23.01 1.37 -10.09
C LEU A 105 22.97 0.44 -8.87
N LEU A 106 23.84 -0.55 -8.87
CA LEU A 106 23.99 -1.50 -7.78
C LEU A 106 25.42 -1.47 -7.22
N VAL A 107 25.55 -1.56 -5.92
CA VAL A 107 26.84 -1.67 -5.25
C VAL A 107 27.32 -3.13 -5.32
N LEU A 108 28.53 -3.37 -5.84
CA LEU A 108 29.09 -4.71 -5.94
C LEU A 108 29.74 -5.12 -4.61
N VAL A 109 29.19 -6.18 -4.01
CA VAL A 109 29.77 -6.82 -2.81
C VAL A 109 30.81 -7.87 -3.23
N ASP A 110 30.40 -8.87 -4.02
CA ASP A 110 31.31 -9.95 -4.43
C ASP A 110 30.98 -10.44 -5.87
N ARG A 111 31.95 -11.12 -6.45
CA ARG A 111 31.86 -11.82 -7.74
C ARG A 111 32.03 -13.30 -7.51
N LEU A 112 30.96 -14.03 -7.58
CA LEU A 112 30.92 -15.42 -7.17
C LEU A 112 30.60 -16.35 -8.35
N LYS A 113 30.78 -17.61 -8.07
CA LYS A 113 30.47 -18.71 -8.99
C LYS A 113 29.74 -19.79 -8.19
N VAL A 114 28.65 -20.31 -8.76
CA VAL A 114 27.97 -21.46 -8.17
C VAL A 114 28.86 -22.70 -8.23
N LYS A 115 28.95 -23.43 -7.13
CA LYS A 115 29.52 -24.76 -7.05
C LYS A 115 28.51 -25.64 -6.31
N ALA A 116 27.77 -26.41 -7.09
CA ALA A 116 26.71 -27.24 -6.56
C ALA A 116 27.26 -28.27 -5.54
N GLY A 117 26.62 -28.34 -4.37
CA GLY A 117 27.01 -29.25 -3.28
C GLY A 117 28.23 -28.84 -2.48
N ASP A 118 28.91 -27.72 -2.77
CA ASP A 118 30.03 -27.20 -2.01
C ASP A 118 29.60 -26.33 -0.84
N GLU A 119 29.61 -26.84 0.39
CA GLU A 119 29.22 -26.15 1.61
C GLU A 119 30.05 -24.87 1.86
N SER A 120 31.35 -24.88 1.52
CA SER A 120 32.21 -23.71 1.65
C SER A 120 31.79 -22.59 0.70
N ASN A 121 31.38 -22.94 -0.53
CA ASN A 121 30.87 -21.98 -1.49
C ASN A 121 29.53 -21.39 -1.00
N ARG A 122 28.64 -22.24 -0.45
CA ARG A 122 27.36 -21.82 0.10
C ARG A 122 27.52 -20.88 1.29
N SER A 123 28.47 -21.19 2.21
CA SER A 123 28.78 -20.31 3.33
C SER A 123 29.31 -18.95 2.87
N ARG A 124 30.17 -18.93 1.86
CA ARG A 124 30.68 -17.67 1.29
C ARG A 124 29.60 -16.84 0.64
N ILE A 125 28.65 -17.47 -0.08
CA ILE A 125 27.50 -16.77 -0.64
C ILE A 125 26.67 -16.17 0.49
N ALA A 126 26.38 -16.93 1.55
CA ALA A 126 25.61 -16.46 2.69
C ALA A 126 26.27 -15.27 3.41
N GLU A 127 27.59 -15.32 3.66
CA GLU A 127 28.35 -14.20 4.25
C GLU A 127 28.25 -12.92 3.39
N SER A 128 28.38 -13.06 2.07
CA SER A 128 28.25 -11.93 1.15
C SER A 128 26.82 -11.37 1.09
N VAL A 129 25.81 -12.24 1.22
CA VAL A 129 24.38 -11.83 1.30
C VAL A 129 24.11 -11.09 2.60
N GLU A 130 24.66 -11.56 3.72
CA GLU A 130 24.54 -10.89 5.02
C GLU A 130 25.08 -9.46 4.95
N GLN A 131 26.29 -9.30 4.38
CA GLN A 131 26.86 -7.98 4.13
C GLN A 131 25.97 -7.11 3.21
N ALA A 132 25.40 -7.70 2.15
CA ALA A 132 24.51 -6.98 1.26
C ALA A 132 23.23 -6.53 1.96
N PHE A 133 22.66 -7.35 2.86
CA PHE A 133 21.49 -6.98 3.64
C PHE A 133 21.79 -5.90 4.68
N GLU A 134 22.95 -5.96 5.35
CA GLU A 134 23.36 -4.95 6.32
C GLU A 134 23.54 -3.57 5.69
N GLU A 135 24.20 -3.50 4.53
CA GLU A 135 24.57 -2.24 3.88
C GLU A 135 23.50 -1.75 2.87
N GLY A 136 22.65 -2.64 2.38
CA GLY A 136 21.64 -2.40 1.36
C GLY A 136 20.22 -2.23 1.92
N ASP A 137 20.05 -1.82 3.17
CA ASP A 137 18.74 -1.70 3.84
C ASP A 137 17.88 -2.96 3.63
N GLY A 138 18.46 -4.12 3.96
CA GLY A 138 17.81 -5.42 3.85
C GLY A 138 17.63 -5.94 2.43
N GLN A 139 18.17 -5.29 1.41
CA GLN A 139 18.00 -5.70 0.02
C GLN A 139 19.28 -6.31 -0.57
N CYS A 140 19.11 -7.38 -1.32
CA CYS A 140 20.20 -8.03 -2.07
C CYS A 140 19.73 -8.35 -3.49
N THR A 141 20.63 -8.17 -4.46
CA THR A 141 20.37 -8.51 -5.85
C THR A 141 21.47 -9.42 -6.39
N ILE A 142 21.09 -10.56 -6.89
CA ILE A 142 21.98 -11.49 -7.58
C ILE A 142 21.79 -11.31 -9.07
N GLN A 143 22.82 -10.82 -9.76
CA GLN A 143 22.84 -10.65 -11.20
C GLN A 143 23.66 -11.77 -11.87
N PRO A 144 23.02 -12.75 -12.50
CA PRO A 144 23.74 -13.76 -13.26
C PRO A 144 24.44 -13.12 -14.47
N VAL A 145 25.68 -13.58 -14.75
CA VAL A 145 26.51 -13.05 -15.85
C VAL A 145 26.98 -14.22 -16.72
N PRO A 146 26.17 -14.64 -17.71
CA PRO A 146 26.54 -15.72 -18.61
C PRO A 146 27.69 -15.31 -19.53
N ARG A 147 28.45 -16.27 -20.00
CA ARG A 147 29.56 -16.02 -20.93
C ARG A 147 29.06 -15.57 -22.30
N GLU A 148 27.95 -16.14 -22.74
CA GLU A 148 27.30 -15.90 -24.04
C GLU A 148 25.78 -15.86 -23.83
N GLY A 149 25.06 -15.26 -24.77
CA GLY A 149 23.61 -15.19 -24.75
C GLY A 149 23.03 -13.94 -24.05
N THR A 150 21.72 -13.96 -23.89
CA THR A 150 20.93 -12.89 -23.27
C THR A 150 21.23 -12.81 -21.78
N LEU A 151 21.23 -11.60 -21.23
CA LEU A 151 21.39 -11.39 -19.79
C LEU A 151 20.11 -11.84 -19.06
N PRO A 152 20.21 -12.79 -18.11
CA PRO A 152 19.04 -13.19 -17.33
C PRO A 152 18.56 -12.06 -16.42
N GLU A 153 17.27 -12.11 -16.06
CA GLU A 153 16.74 -11.20 -15.04
C GLU A 153 17.46 -11.40 -13.71
N PRO A 154 17.67 -10.29 -12.96
CA PRO A 154 18.28 -10.37 -11.64
C PRO A 154 17.32 -11.03 -10.63
N LEU A 155 17.86 -11.86 -9.75
CA LEU A 155 17.13 -12.36 -8.59
C LEU A 155 17.21 -11.31 -7.49
N ARG A 156 16.06 -10.90 -6.97
CA ARG A 156 15.96 -9.91 -5.90
C ARG A 156 15.47 -10.57 -4.62
N PHE A 157 16.13 -10.23 -3.53
CA PHE A 157 15.88 -10.78 -2.20
C PHE A 157 15.74 -9.65 -1.18
N SER A 158 14.93 -9.89 -0.16
CA SER A 158 14.74 -8.94 0.93
C SER A 158 14.79 -9.63 2.30
N ALA A 159 15.56 -9.08 3.22
CA ALA A 159 15.57 -9.48 4.62
C ALA A 159 14.30 -9.04 5.36
N TYR A 160 13.49 -8.19 4.75
CA TYR A 160 12.21 -7.75 5.30
C TYR A 160 11.06 -8.60 4.81
N PHE A 161 10.00 -8.63 5.60
CA PHE A 161 8.76 -9.26 5.21
C PHE A 161 8.00 -8.33 4.25
N GLU A 162 8.43 -8.32 3.00
CA GLU A 162 7.95 -7.40 1.97
C GLU A 162 7.79 -8.07 0.60
N ARG A 163 6.90 -7.49 -0.22
CA ARG A 163 6.69 -7.87 -1.62
C ARG A 163 6.02 -6.74 -2.39
N ASP A 164 6.35 -6.62 -3.68
CA ASP A 164 5.78 -5.60 -4.58
C ASP A 164 5.95 -4.15 -4.05
N GLY A 165 7.04 -3.88 -3.31
CA GLY A 165 7.32 -2.58 -2.72
C GLY A 165 6.52 -2.26 -1.45
N MET A 166 5.75 -3.24 -0.92
CA MET A 166 4.98 -3.10 0.32
C MET A 166 5.62 -3.92 1.43
N ARG A 167 5.76 -3.33 2.61
CA ARG A 167 6.11 -4.04 3.84
C ARG A 167 4.85 -4.55 4.52
N PHE A 168 4.93 -5.74 5.06
CA PHE A 168 3.83 -6.42 5.74
C PHE A 168 4.19 -6.70 7.19
N GLU A 169 3.17 -6.76 8.03
CA GLU A 169 3.33 -7.26 9.41
C GLU A 169 3.46 -8.78 9.41
N GLU A 170 4.41 -9.30 10.18
CA GLU A 170 4.53 -10.75 10.36
C GLU A 170 3.28 -11.30 11.07
N PRO A 171 2.72 -12.45 10.64
CA PRO A 171 1.49 -12.98 11.19
C PRO A 171 1.69 -13.48 12.63
N GLU A 172 1.54 -12.58 13.60
CA GLU A 172 1.56 -12.89 15.02
C GLU A 172 0.14 -12.90 15.62
N PRO A 173 -0.09 -13.55 16.77
CA PRO A 173 -1.43 -13.65 17.36
C PRO A 173 -2.15 -12.33 17.60
N LEU A 174 -1.41 -11.26 17.92
CA LEU A 174 -1.96 -9.93 18.18
C LEU A 174 -2.52 -9.26 16.92
N LEU A 175 -1.99 -9.58 15.74
CA LEU A 175 -2.48 -9.09 14.46
C LEU A 175 -3.94 -9.53 14.18
N PHE A 176 -4.34 -10.69 14.69
CA PHE A 176 -5.68 -11.26 14.51
C PHE A 176 -6.63 -10.98 15.70
N SER A 177 -6.27 -10.02 16.55
CA SER A 177 -7.08 -9.62 17.70
C SER A 177 -7.62 -8.22 17.52
N PHE A 178 -8.93 -8.08 17.33
CA PHE A 178 -9.58 -6.77 17.27
C PHE A 178 -9.57 -6.02 18.62
N ASN A 179 -9.17 -6.67 19.72
CA ASN A 179 -8.97 -6.06 21.04
C ASN A 179 -7.53 -5.57 21.26
N SER A 180 -6.64 -5.79 20.29
CA SER A 180 -5.26 -5.33 20.34
C SER A 180 -5.06 -4.14 19.41
N PRO A 181 -4.32 -3.10 19.81
CA PRO A 181 -3.95 -1.99 18.91
C PRO A 181 -3.19 -2.46 17.65
N VAL A 182 -2.51 -3.61 17.74
CA VAL A 182 -1.77 -4.19 16.61
C VAL A 182 -2.71 -4.76 15.55
N GLY A 183 -3.84 -5.38 15.96
CA GLY A 183 -4.76 -6.06 15.03
C GLY A 183 -6.06 -5.30 14.77
N ALA A 184 -6.43 -4.36 15.64
CA ALA A 184 -7.65 -3.59 15.48
C ALA A 184 -7.60 -2.67 14.25
N CYS A 185 -8.71 -2.56 13.55
CA CYS A 185 -8.88 -1.54 12.53
C CYS A 185 -8.65 -0.14 13.13
N PRO A 186 -7.75 0.68 12.59
CA PRO A 186 -7.39 1.97 13.16
C PRO A 186 -8.57 2.96 13.20
N THR A 187 -9.49 2.86 12.23
CA THR A 187 -10.63 3.76 12.11
C THR A 187 -11.71 3.47 13.15
N CYS A 188 -12.12 2.24 13.31
CA CYS A 188 -13.15 1.87 14.29
C CYS A 188 -12.59 1.31 15.61
N GLN A 189 -11.27 1.21 15.74
CA GLN A 189 -10.57 0.70 16.93
C GLN A 189 -11.08 -0.69 17.38
N GLY A 190 -11.44 -1.54 16.42
CA GLY A 190 -11.93 -2.87 16.68
C GLY A 190 -13.45 -2.97 16.96
N PHE A 191 -14.19 -1.86 16.91
CA PHE A 191 -15.63 -1.88 17.12
C PHE A 191 -16.43 -2.37 15.90
N GLY A 192 -15.86 -2.28 14.70
CA GLY A 192 -16.51 -2.64 13.44
C GLY A 192 -17.53 -1.61 12.95
N ARG A 193 -17.79 -0.58 13.76
CA ARG A 193 -18.72 0.49 13.48
C ARG A 193 -18.12 1.84 13.87
N VAL A 194 -18.52 2.88 13.16
CA VAL A 194 -18.10 4.26 13.44
C VAL A 194 -19.34 5.12 13.71
N PRO A 195 -19.23 6.15 14.58
CA PRO A 195 -20.30 7.10 14.75
C PRO A 195 -20.52 7.84 13.42
N GLY A 196 -21.72 7.75 12.89
CA GLY A 196 -22.08 8.36 11.61
C GLY A 196 -23.51 8.88 11.61
N LEU A 197 -23.99 9.21 10.44
CA LEU A 197 -25.40 9.48 10.21
C LEU A 197 -26.13 8.15 10.06
N ASP A 198 -27.29 8.05 10.70
CA ASP A 198 -28.13 6.87 10.63
C ASP A 198 -29.22 7.09 9.60
N GLU A 199 -29.15 6.34 8.50
CA GLU A 199 -30.12 6.46 7.41
C GLU A 199 -31.56 6.20 7.87
N ASP A 200 -31.76 5.21 8.75
CA ASP A 200 -33.09 4.86 9.24
C ASP A 200 -33.69 5.96 10.15
N LEU A 201 -32.84 6.75 10.80
CA LEU A 201 -33.28 7.92 11.55
C LEU A 201 -33.54 9.12 10.64
N ILE A 202 -32.82 9.23 9.54
CA ILE A 202 -32.98 10.32 8.56
C ILE A 202 -34.21 10.06 7.69
N ILE A 203 -34.39 8.80 7.27
CA ILE A 203 -35.49 8.35 6.39
C ILE A 203 -36.27 7.22 7.07
N PRO A 204 -37.01 7.53 8.15
CA PRO A 204 -37.64 6.51 9.00
C PRO A 204 -38.78 5.76 8.31
N ASN A 205 -39.29 6.27 7.22
CA ASN A 205 -40.33 5.60 6.43
C ASN A 205 -40.07 5.80 4.94
N LYS A 206 -39.44 4.84 4.32
CA LYS A 206 -39.10 4.84 2.89
C LYS A 206 -40.35 4.68 1.96
N ASN A 207 -41.53 4.43 2.51
CA ASN A 207 -42.76 4.40 1.75
C ASN A 207 -43.39 5.79 1.56
N LEU A 208 -42.92 6.81 2.29
CA LEU A 208 -43.29 8.19 2.06
C LEU A 208 -42.49 8.77 0.90
N SER A 209 -43.10 9.68 0.16
CA SER A 209 -42.38 10.51 -0.81
C SER A 209 -41.61 11.62 -0.12
N ILE A 210 -40.64 12.22 -0.84
CA ILE A 210 -39.90 13.39 -0.34
C ILE A 210 -40.88 14.52 0.00
N ARG A 211 -41.91 14.74 -0.81
CA ARG A 211 -42.93 15.75 -0.59
C ARG A 211 -43.80 15.45 0.63
N GLU A 212 -44.10 14.19 0.92
CA GLU A 212 -44.82 13.78 2.13
C GLU A 212 -43.97 13.81 3.39
N GLY A 213 -42.69 14.13 3.26
CA GLY A 213 -41.75 14.27 4.38
C GLY A 213 -40.99 12.99 4.71
N ALA A 214 -40.56 12.21 3.74
CA ALA A 214 -39.65 11.09 3.93
C ALA A 214 -38.41 11.53 4.70
N LEU A 215 -37.85 12.70 4.38
CA LEU A 215 -36.62 13.25 4.98
C LEU A 215 -36.95 13.91 6.33
N ALA A 216 -36.76 13.17 7.42
CA ALA A 216 -37.06 13.64 8.79
C ALA A 216 -36.30 14.91 9.20
N PRO A 217 -35.05 15.18 8.79
CA PRO A 217 -34.35 16.41 9.13
C PRO A 217 -35.04 17.67 8.59
N PHE A 218 -35.76 17.58 7.48
CA PHE A 218 -36.42 18.72 6.82
C PHE A 218 -37.89 18.88 7.18
N ARG A 219 -38.40 18.03 8.08
CA ARG A 219 -39.77 18.19 8.61
C ARG A 219 -39.88 19.44 9.46
N GLY A 220 -40.84 20.28 9.15
CA GLY A 220 -41.13 21.52 9.89
C GLY A 220 -40.45 22.76 9.31
N ASP A 221 -40.80 23.93 9.87
CA ASP A 221 -40.47 25.24 9.28
C ASP A 221 -38.97 25.61 9.35
N LYS A 222 -38.28 25.10 10.34
CA LYS A 222 -36.91 25.55 10.66
C LYS A 222 -35.93 25.30 9.53
N TRP A 223 -36.08 24.19 8.78
CA TRP A 223 -35.17 23.76 7.70
C TRP A 223 -35.83 23.77 6.35
N SER A 224 -37.01 24.48 6.22
CA SER A 224 -37.79 24.58 5.00
C SER A 224 -37.02 25.17 3.82
N THR A 225 -35.96 25.95 4.05
CA THR A 225 -35.11 26.47 2.99
C THR A 225 -34.36 25.35 2.28
N HIS A 226 -33.75 24.44 2.99
CA HIS A 226 -33.03 23.29 2.38
C HIS A 226 -33.96 22.35 1.63
N PHE A 227 -35.19 22.18 2.16
CA PHE A 227 -36.23 21.43 1.43
C PHE A 227 -36.68 22.14 0.12
N LYS A 228 -36.81 23.48 0.15
CA LYS A 228 -37.11 24.25 -1.06
C LYS A 228 -35.99 24.18 -2.10
N ASP A 229 -34.75 24.20 -1.66
CA ASP A 229 -33.59 24.06 -2.54
C ASP A 229 -33.62 22.68 -3.24
N LEU A 230 -33.89 21.59 -2.48
CA LEU A 230 -34.09 20.25 -3.05
C LEU A 230 -35.23 20.22 -4.07
N VAL A 231 -36.41 20.79 -3.74
CA VAL A 231 -37.57 20.82 -4.66
C VAL A 231 -37.24 21.57 -5.94
N LYS A 232 -36.49 22.67 -5.86
CA LYS A 232 -36.04 23.44 -7.03
C LYS A 232 -35.11 22.60 -7.91
N VAL A 233 -34.10 21.99 -7.32
CA VAL A 233 -33.14 21.16 -8.06
C VAL A 233 -33.84 19.94 -8.67
N ALA A 234 -34.75 19.30 -7.95
CA ALA A 234 -35.53 18.16 -8.45
C ALA A 234 -36.33 18.54 -9.72
N ALA A 235 -36.96 19.73 -9.73
CA ALA A 235 -37.66 20.21 -10.91
C ALA A 235 -36.71 20.49 -12.10
N ASP A 236 -35.53 21.05 -11.83
CA ASP A 236 -34.55 21.38 -12.86
C ASP A 236 -33.95 20.11 -13.53
N VAL A 237 -33.83 19.00 -12.80
CA VAL A 237 -33.22 17.74 -13.29
C VAL A 237 -34.26 16.68 -13.68
N GLY A 238 -35.52 16.92 -13.42
CA GLY A 238 -36.63 15.98 -13.72
C GLY A 238 -36.73 14.83 -12.70
N MET A 239 -36.27 15.02 -11.47
CA MET A 239 -36.38 14.05 -10.38
C MET A 239 -37.81 13.97 -9.87
N ASN A 240 -38.33 12.76 -9.63
CA ASN A 240 -39.65 12.54 -9.09
C ASN A 240 -39.67 12.54 -7.56
N ILE A 241 -40.09 13.67 -6.96
CA ILE A 241 -40.17 13.78 -5.48
C ILE A 241 -41.54 13.36 -4.92
N ASP A 242 -42.45 12.89 -5.75
CA ASP A 242 -43.82 12.47 -5.38
C ASP A 242 -43.95 10.93 -5.32
N CYS A 243 -42.95 10.16 -5.76
CA CYS A 243 -42.90 8.71 -5.57
C CYS A 243 -42.34 8.35 -4.18
N PRO A 244 -42.67 7.15 -3.66
CA PRO A 244 -42.03 6.62 -2.43
C PRO A 244 -40.51 6.68 -2.53
N TYR A 245 -39.83 7.07 -1.44
CA TYR A 245 -38.34 7.16 -1.40
C TYR A 245 -37.63 5.89 -1.89
N LYS A 246 -38.17 4.71 -1.54
CA LYS A 246 -37.64 3.40 -1.97
C LYS A 246 -37.71 3.13 -3.48
N GLU A 247 -38.44 3.96 -4.23
CA GLU A 247 -38.62 3.85 -5.68
C GLU A 247 -37.77 4.88 -6.44
N LEU A 248 -36.98 5.68 -5.74
CA LEU A 248 -35.99 6.56 -6.36
C LEU A 248 -34.93 5.74 -7.07
N ASP A 249 -34.45 6.23 -8.20
CA ASP A 249 -33.28 5.69 -8.87
C ASP A 249 -31.99 6.10 -8.15
N ASP A 250 -30.90 5.34 -8.36
CA ASP A 250 -29.60 5.58 -7.70
C ASP A 250 -29.10 7.02 -7.85
N TRP A 251 -29.25 7.63 -9.04
CA TRP A 251 -28.87 9.02 -9.30
C TRP A 251 -29.72 10.05 -8.57
N GLU A 252 -31.03 9.73 -8.29
CA GLU A 252 -31.92 10.57 -7.50
C GLU A 252 -31.57 10.50 -6.03
N GLU A 253 -31.23 9.30 -5.52
CA GLU A 253 -30.70 9.11 -4.17
C GLU A 253 -29.37 9.86 -3.98
N GLU A 254 -28.45 9.78 -4.95
CA GLU A 254 -27.19 10.54 -4.95
C GLU A 254 -27.45 12.05 -4.79
N ILE A 255 -28.40 12.60 -5.50
CA ILE A 255 -28.79 14.02 -5.34
C ILE A 255 -29.31 14.32 -3.94
N VAL A 256 -30.14 13.43 -3.38
CA VAL A 256 -30.64 13.62 -2.00
C VAL A 256 -29.53 13.65 -0.98
N TRP A 257 -28.52 12.76 -1.12
CA TRP A 257 -27.43 12.63 -0.16
C TRP A 257 -26.29 13.63 -0.41
N GLU A 258 -25.80 13.71 -1.61
CA GLU A 258 -24.61 14.51 -1.94
C GLU A 258 -24.93 15.94 -2.35
N GLY A 259 -26.13 16.14 -2.92
CA GLY A 259 -26.60 17.45 -3.40
C GLY A 259 -26.29 17.71 -4.86
N LYS A 260 -26.86 18.78 -5.38
CA LYS A 260 -26.62 19.29 -6.73
C LYS A 260 -26.97 20.78 -6.81
N GLY A 261 -26.17 21.57 -7.49
CA GLY A 261 -26.41 23.00 -7.67
C GLY A 261 -26.49 23.76 -6.33
N ASP A 262 -27.62 24.41 -6.06
CA ASP A 262 -27.84 25.16 -4.81
C ASP A 262 -28.20 24.26 -3.63
N TYR A 263 -28.59 23.02 -3.86
CA TYR A 263 -28.89 22.05 -2.80
C TYR A 263 -27.63 21.28 -2.38
N ILE A 264 -27.26 21.44 -1.13
CA ILE A 264 -26.01 20.90 -0.57
C ILE A 264 -26.06 19.41 -0.17
N GLY A 265 -27.21 18.75 -0.37
CA GLY A 265 -27.42 17.37 0.06
C GLY A 265 -27.61 17.21 1.57
N LEU A 266 -28.03 16.02 1.99
CA LEU A 266 -28.11 15.66 3.40
C LEU A 266 -26.72 15.67 4.05
N GLU A 267 -25.70 15.12 3.41
CA GLU A 267 -24.32 15.12 3.92
C GLU A 267 -23.78 16.53 4.12
N GLY A 268 -23.95 17.40 3.12
CA GLY A 268 -23.58 18.81 3.21
C GLY A 268 -24.32 19.53 4.32
N PHE A 269 -25.62 19.27 4.50
CA PHE A 269 -26.42 19.83 5.58
C PHE A 269 -25.92 19.40 6.97
N PHE A 270 -25.62 18.11 7.17
CA PHE A 270 -25.10 17.64 8.45
C PHE A 270 -23.67 18.11 8.72
N ARG A 271 -22.84 18.26 7.69
CA ARG A 271 -21.50 18.88 7.76
C ARG A 271 -21.63 20.36 8.19
N TRP A 272 -22.55 21.09 7.59
CA TRP A 272 -22.85 22.47 7.95
C TRP A 272 -23.33 22.62 9.40
N LEU A 273 -24.12 21.65 9.93
CA LEU A 273 -24.51 21.60 11.34
C LEU A 273 -23.30 21.28 12.24
N GLU A 274 -22.38 20.43 11.80
CA GLU A 274 -21.18 20.07 12.53
C GLU A 274 -20.24 21.25 12.76
N GLU A 275 -19.97 22.01 11.72
CA GLU A 275 -19.17 23.24 11.77
C GLU A 275 -19.74 24.25 12.78
N ARG A 276 -21.06 24.21 13.03
CA ARG A 276 -21.77 25.09 13.94
C ARG A 276 -22.18 24.45 15.24
N SER A 277 -21.58 23.32 15.58
CA SER A 277 -21.86 22.53 16.80
C SER A 277 -21.53 23.28 18.12
N TYR A 278 -20.80 24.41 18.05
CA TYR A 278 -20.66 25.34 19.18
C TYR A 278 -22.02 25.91 19.65
N LYS A 279 -23.03 25.94 18.82
CA LYS A 279 -24.40 26.30 19.18
C LYS A 279 -25.15 25.05 19.64
N MET A 280 -25.58 25.04 20.89
CA MET A 280 -26.23 23.89 21.55
C MET A 280 -27.38 23.29 20.72
N HIS A 281 -28.24 24.11 20.11
CA HIS A 281 -29.42 23.64 19.40
C HIS A 281 -29.05 22.89 18.09
N TYR A 282 -27.93 23.21 17.42
CA TYR A 282 -27.46 22.44 16.26
C TYR A 282 -26.87 21.10 16.68
N ARG A 283 -26.13 21.08 17.79
CA ARG A 283 -25.58 19.86 18.37
C ARG A 283 -26.69 18.89 18.80
N ILE A 284 -27.74 19.39 19.50
CA ILE A 284 -28.89 18.57 19.90
C ILE A 284 -29.70 18.09 18.68
N PHE A 285 -29.85 18.92 17.66
CA PHE A 285 -30.56 18.51 16.45
C PHE A 285 -29.81 17.39 15.72
N ARG A 286 -28.52 17.58 15.50
CA ARG A 286 -27.64 16.58 14.85
C ARG A 286 -27.60 15.25 15.61
N SER A 287 -27.57 15.29 16.95
CA SER A 287 -27.52 14.06 17.76
C SER A 287 -28.73 13.13 17.59
N ARG A 288 -29.87 13.64 17.12
CA ARG A 288 -31.08 12.85 16.85
C ARG A 288 -30.96 11.93 15.63
N PHE A 289 -29.98 12.21 14.75
CA PHE A 289 -29.75 11.49 13.50
C PHE A 289 -28.42 10.79 13.50
N ARG A 290 -27.78 10.68 14.66
CA ARG A 290 -26.54 9.91 14.85
C ARG A 290 -26.86 8.49 15.23
N GLY A 291 -26.23 7.59 14.54
CA GLY A 291 -26.18 6.16 14.81
C GLY A 291 -24.78 5.64 14.67
N TYR A 292 -24.69 4.34 14.51
CA TYR A 292 -23.44 3.64 14.22
C TYR A 292 -23.58 2.99 12.85
N SER A 293 -22.87 3.51 11.88
CA SER A 293 -22.74 2.89 10.56
C SER A 293 -21.59 1.87 10.57
N GLU A 294 -21.63 0.95 9.64
CA GLU A 294 -20.54 0.02 9.42
C GLU A 294 -19.26 0.79 9.09
N CYS A 295 -18.13 0.34 9.62
CA CYS A 295 -16.85 1.01 9.39
C CYS A 295 -16.48 0.90 7.90
N PRO A 296 -16.25 2.00 7.18
CA PRO A 296 -15.96 1.99 5.75
C PRO A 296 -14.63 1.30 5.41
N ASP A 297 -13.65 1.33 6.34
CA ASP A 297 -12.33 0.76 6.09
C ASP A 297 -12.30 -0.76 6.29
N CYS A 298 -12.91 -1.24 7.37
CA CYS A 298 -12.89 -2.68 7.65
C CYS A 298 -14.19 -3.42 7.27
N ASN A 299 -15.21 -2.74 6.76
CA ASN A 299 -16.50 -3.31 6.40
C ASN A 299 -17.03 -4.26 7.48
N GLY A 300 -17.00 -3.81 8.75
CA GLY A 300 -17.44 -4.57 9.91
C GLY A 300 -16.50 -5.69 10.39
N HIS A 301 -15.41 -5.98 9.69
CA HIS A 301 -14.46 -7.06 10.04
C HIS A 301 -13.66 -6.77 11.32
N ARG A 302 -13.60 -5.53 11.79
CA ARG A 302 -12.93 -5.07 13.02
C ARG A 302 -11.41 -5.15 13.02
N LEU A 303 -10.82 -5.87 12.09
CA LEU A 303 -9.38 -6.03 11.94
C LEU A 303 -8.82 -5.04 10.92
N ARG A 304 -7.54 -4.76 11.07
CA ARG A 304 -6.80 -4.00 10.05
C ARG A 304 -6.64 -4.83 8.78
N GLU A 305 -6.39 -4.14 7.68
CA GLU A 305 -6.35 -4.75 6.35
C GLU A 305 -5.25 -5.81 6.23
N GLU A 306 -4.10 -5.59 6.88
CA GLU A 306 -2.95 -6.49 6.87
C GLU A 306 -3.29 -7.89 7.43
N ALA A 307 -4.22 -7.97 8.37
CA ALA A 307 -4.70 -9.25 8.89
C ALA A 307 -5.48 -10.05 7.83
N LEU A 308 -6.11 -9.39 6.86
CA LEU A 308 -6.90 -10.02 5.80
C LEU A 308 -6.03 -10.58 4.67
N TYR A 309 -4.78 -10.16 4.57
CA TYR A 309 -3.81 -10.70 3.61
C TYR A 309 -3.32 -12.09 3.98
N VAL A 310 -3.54 -12.53 5.23
CA VAL A 310 -3.11 -13.84 5.72
C VAL A 310 -4.18 -14.88 5.43
N LYS A 311 -3.81 -15.95 4.73
CA LYS A 311 -4.71 -17.04 4.33
C LYS A 311 -4.17 -18.38 4.87
N VAL A 312 -5.08 -19.33 5.09
CA VAL A 312 -4.80 -20.70 5.53
C VAL A 312 -5.33 -21.68 4.48
#